data_ea0583f059742dc9f27304a0c70e0835
#
_entry.id   ea0583f059742dc9f27304a0c70e0835
#
_cell.length_a   1.000
_cell.length_b   1.000
_cell.length_c   1.000
_cell.angle_alpha   90.00
_cell.angle_beta   90.00
_cell.angle_gamma   90.00
#
_symmetry.space_group_name_H-M   'P 1'
#
loop_
_entity.id
_entity.type
_entity.pdbx_description
1 polymer ?
#
loop_
_entity_poly.entity_id
_entity_poly.type
_entity_poly.pdbx_seq_one_letter_code
_entity_poly.pdbx_strand_id
1 'polypeptide(L)'
;MTARAVAARTLAACTAALLLCAALAPALEAQPATVSAAMDRQVSRARALVERGEGAEARNLLDSLVVAAPAASDDLAEALFWRAVFAERIAEAERDWKRLVIESPLSPRTPDALVRLGELELLRAHPKDARAWFERVVREFPRGTQGMRSALLIARSWFDEQDVSRGCAALGEARAYNLPDGELKLQAEEMGRRCEAAAASRKLGAGSRAPGTAGPAPTPTPPAPAAPPTAPGTPALSAPDATGRFSVQLAAYNTRREAEEAVARFARRGLDARVDGDVKPFRVRSGRYATRAQAAGALAALKKQGVDGFVAELMP
;
A
#
# COMPACT_ATOMS: atom_id res chain seq x y z
N MET A 1 44.09 -25.00 65.02
CA MET A 1 42.90 -24.17 64.71
C MET A 1 43.22 -23.02 63.79
N THR A 2 44.09 -23.13 62.79
CA THR A 2 44.57 -21.99 62.00
C THR A 2 44.36 -22.13 60.49
N ALA A 3 44.09 -23.31 59.95
CA ALA A 3 43.95 -23.48 58.49
C ALA A 3 42.53 -23.20 57.95
N ARG A 4 41.47 -23.36 58.75
CA ARG A 4 40.09 -23.08 58.32
C ARG A 4 39.69 -21.60 58.29
N ALA A 5 40.35 -20.75 59.07
CA ALA A 5 40.05 -19.34 59.11
C ALA A 5 40.64 -18.54 57.93
N VAL A 6 41.73 -19.00 57.32
CA VAL A 6 42.35 -18.37 56.19
C VAL A 6 41.57 -18.63 54.87
N ALA A 7 41.06 -19.86 54.69
CA ALA A 7 40.27 -20.23 53.50
C ALA A 7 38.92 -19.48 53.43
N ALA A 8 38.28 -19.21 54.58
CA ALA A 8 37.01 -18.45 54.61
C ALA A 8 37.18 -16.96 54.25
N ARG A 9 38.32 -16.37 54.61
CA ARG A 9 38.60 -14.97 54.25
C ARG A 9 38.96 -14.70 52.79
N THR A 10 39.61 -15.68 52.15
CA THR A 10 39.94 -15.58 50.73
C THR A 10 38.70 -15.78 49.83
N LEU A 11 37.76 -16.64 50.19
CA LEU A 11 36.52 -16.83 49.46
C LEU A 11 35.59 -15.59 49.56
N ALA A 12 35.51 -14.96 50.74
CA ALA A 12 34.72 -13.75 50.93
C ALA A 12 35.28 -12.53 50.16
N ALA A 13 36.60 -12.43 50.00
CA ALA A 13 37.21 -11.34 49.22
C ALA A 13 37.03 -11.53 47.70
N CYS A 14 37.03 -12.75 47.18
CA CYS A 14 36.76 -12.99 45.76
C CYS A 14 35.29 -12.76 45.36
N THR A 15 34.34 -13.09 46.24
CA THR A 15 32.91 -12.83 45.96
C THR A 15 32.57 -11.33 46.02
N ALA A 16 33.19 -10.57 46.90
CA ALA A 16 33.01 -9.11 46.96
C ALA A 16 33.61 -8.40 45.74
N ALA A 17 34.74 -8.85 45.21
CA ALA A 17 35.35 -8.33 44.00
C ALA A 17 34.51 -8.60 42.73
N LEU A 18 33.90 -9.79 42.60
CA LEU A 18 33.01 -10.15 41.51
C LEU A 18 31.71 -9.36 41.52
N LEU A 19 31.14 -9.07 42.71
CA LEU A 19 29.94 -8.22 42.82
C LEU A 19 30.22 -6.75 42.56
N LEU A 20 31.43 -6.24 42.83
CA LEU A 20 31.81 -4.87 42.52
C LEU A 20 32.08 -4.66 41.03
N CYS A 21 32.59 -5.64 40.29
CA CYS A 21 32.77 -5.58 38.84
C CYS A 21 31.44 -5.61 38.07
N ALA A 22 30.40 -6.29 38.61
CA ALA A 22 29.09 -6.29 37.97
C ALA A 22 28.32 -4.96 38.08
N ALA A 23 28.66 -4.11 39.09
CA ALA A 23 28.02 -2.84 39.29
C ALA A 23 28.62 -1.67 38.46
N LEU A 24 29.76 -1.91 37.80
CA LEU A 24 30.47 -0.91 36.97
C LEU A 24 30.41 -1.23 35.46
N ALA A 25 29.54 -2.18 35.01
CA ALA A 25 29.24 -2.24 33.61
C ALA A 25 28.46 -0.95 33.27
N PRO A 26 29.02 0.01 32.47
CA PRO A 26 28.21 1.10 31.97
C PRO A 26 27.05 0.44 31.24
N ALA A 27 25.82 0.75 31.64
CA ALA A 27 24.67 0.49 30.82
C ALA A 27 25.01 1.13 29.46
N LEU A 28 25.30 0.33 28.46
CA LEU A 28 25.42 0.77 27.08
C LEU A 28 23.99 1.13 26.68
N GLU A 29 23.51 2.28 27.17
CA GLU A 29 22.30 2.89 26.65
C GLU A 29 22.61 3.07 25.17
N ALA A 30 21.94 2.27 24.33
CA ALA A 30 21.96 2.44 22.91
C ALA A 30 21.42 3.86 22.68
N GLN A 31 22.34 4.82 22.48
CA GLN A 31 21.97 6.16 22.11
C GLN A 31 21.09 6.03 20.86
N PRO A 32 19.95 6.73 20.79
CA PRO A 32 19.16 6.72 19.58
C PRO A 32 20.10 7.07 18.42
N ALA A 33 20.16 6.20 17.42
CA ALA A 33 20.95 6.45 16.22
C ALA A 33 20.47 7.82 15.69
N THR A 34 21.41 8.72 15.48
CA THR A 34 21.12 10.08 15.01
C THR A 34 22.01 10.36 13.80
N VAL A 35 21.46 11.11 12.85
CA VAL A 35 22.25 11.60 11.71
C VAL A 35 23.42 12.41 12.23
N SER A 36 24.62 12.16 11.70
CA SER A 36 25.81 12.89 12.12
C SER A 36 25.74 14.36 11.67
N ALA A 37 26.28 15.27 12.49
CA ALA A 37 26.38 16.68 12.12
C ALA A 37 27.20 16.91 10.83
N ALA A 38 28.08 15.98 10.47
CA ALA A 38 28.81 16.02 9.21
C ALA A 38 27.87 15.72 8.03
N MET A 39 27.02 14.70 8.13
CA MET A 39 26.03 14.35 7.12
C MET A 39 25.03 15.49 6.92
N ASP A 40 24.49 16.06 8.00
CA ASP A 40 23.55 17.19 7.94
C ASP A 40 24.14 18.40 7.17
N ARG A 41 25.42 18.72 7.41
CA ARG A 41 26.09 19.82 6.68
C ARG A 41 26.22 19.50 5.17
N GLN A 42 26.56 18.27 4.82
CA GLN A 42 26.73 17.89 3.42
C GLN A 42 25.38 17.84 2.69
N VAL A 43 24.34 17.32 3.32
CA VAL A 43 22.98 17.34 2.77
C VAL A 43 22.49 18.79 2.59
N SER A 44 22.74 19.67 3.56
CA SER A 44 22.41 21.10 3.44
C SER A 44 23.15 21.74 2.26
N ARG A 45 24.42 21.35 2.03
CA ARG A 45 25.19 21.80 0.86
C ARG A 45 24.58 21.28 -0.44
N ALA A 46 24.17 20.00 -0.50
CA ALA A 46 23.52 19.44 -1.70
C ALA A 46 22.22 20.18 -2.03
N ARG A 47 21.41 20.51 -1.01
CA ARG A 47 20.18 21.30 -1.18
C ARG A 47 20.49 22.69 -1.74
N ALA A 48 21.48 23.39 -1.18
CA ALA A 48 21.87 24.70 -1.67
C ALA A 48 22.41 24.66 -3.13
N LEU A 49 23.06 23.56 -3.55
CA LEU A 49 23.45 23.35 -4.95
C LEU A 49 22.22 23.27 -5.86
N VAL A 50 21.19 22.52 -5.47
CA VAL A 50 19.94 22.42 -6.25
C VAL A 50 19.25 23.79 -6.35
N GLU A 51 19.19 24.55 -5.26
CA GLU A 51 18.58 25.89 -5.24
C GLU A 51 19.29 26.88 -6.21
N ARG A 52 20.57 26.67 -6.48
CA ARG A 52 21.34 27.43 -7.47
C ARG A 52 21.27 26.89 -8.90
N GLY A 53 20.53 25.78 -9.11
CA GLY A 53 20.46 25.12 -10.41
C GLY A 53 21.61 24.16 -10.70
N GLU A 54 22.50 23.91 -9.74
CA GLU A 54 23.67 23.03 -9.85
C GLU A 54 23.31 21.57 -9.48
N GLY A 55 22.21 21.05 -10.04
CA GLY A 55 21.64 19.75 -9.67
C GLY A 55 22.58 18.57 -9.93
N ALA A 56 23.41 18.61 -10.98
CA ALA A 56 24.37 17.57 -11.26
C ALA A 56 25.44 17.47 -10.15
N GLU A 57 25.93 18.60 -9.64
CA GLU A 57 26.90 18.63 -8.56
C GLU A 57 26.30 18.13 -7.24
N ALA A 58 25.04 18.49 -6.97
CA ALA A 58 24.31 17.97 -5.81
C ALA A 58 24.20 16.44 -5.85
N ARG A 59 23.88 15.85 -7.00
CA ARG A 59 23.79 14.39 -7.17
C ARG A 59 25.15 13.72 -6.98
N ASN A 60 26.20 14.25 -7.59
CA ASN A 60 27.58 13.74 -7.40
C ASN A 60 28.01 13.76 -5.92
N LEU A 61 27.67 14.84 -5.20
CA LEU A 61 27.93 14.92 -3.76
C LEU A 61 27.16 13.81 -3.02
N LEU A 62 25.86 13.63 -3.28
CA LEU A 62 25.06 12.61 -2.63
C LEU A 62 25.47 11.18 -2.98
N ASP A 63 25.93 10.92 -4.20
CA ASP A 63 26.51 9.64 -4.60
C ASP A 63 27.75 9.31 -3.74
N SER A 64 28.63 10.30 -3.54
CA SER A 64 29.83 10.13 -2.69
C SER A 64 29.45 9.86 -1.22
N LEU A 65 28.41 10.52 -0.71
CA LEU A 65 27.91 10.31 0.65
C LEU A 65 27.33 8.92 0.85
N VAL A 66 26.56 8.41 -0.12
CA VAL A 66 26.00 7.03 -0.07
C VAL A 66 27.11 5.98 -0.06
N VAL A 67 28.22 6.23 -0.78
CA VAL A 67 29.38 5.32 -0.78
C VAL A 67 30.16 5.37 0.54
N ALA A 68 30.28 6.56 1.13
CA ALA A 68 31.07 6.77 2.35
C ALA A 68 30.31 6.42 3.65
N ALA A 69 28.98 6.46 3.64
CA ALA A 69 28.18 6.22 4.83
C ALA A 69 28.26 4.76 5.30
N PRO A 70 28.33 4.51 6.62
CA PRO A 70 28.31 3.16 7.16
C PRO A 70 27.00 2.43 6.81
N ALA A 71 27.09 1.12 6.55
CA ALA A 71 25.91 0.32 6.26
C ALA A 71 24.90 0.36 7.44
N ALA A 72 23.61 0.36 7.11
CA ALA A 72 22.49 0.40 8.07
C ALA A 72 22.53 1.57 9.07
N SER A 73 23.23 2.65 8.76
CA SER A 73 23.29 3.87 9.57
C SER A 73 22.21 4.88 9.19
N ASP A 74 21.91 5.81 10.10
CA ASP A 74 21.04 6.94 9.79
C ASP A 74 21.68 7.89 8.76
N ASP A 75 23.00 7.98 8.72
CA ASP A 75 23.73 8.71 7.68
C ASP A 75 23.49 8.13 6.29
N LEU A 76 23.51 6.78 6.15
CA LEU A 76 23.17 6.14 4.89
C LEU A 76 21.70 6.40 4.50
N ALA A 77 20.80 6.30 5.45
CA ALA A 77 19.38 6.58 5.23
C ALA A 77 19.15 8.03 4.78
N GLU A 78 19.81 9.00 5.42
CA GLU A 78 19.73 10.42 5.06
C GLU A 78 20.28 10.66 3.65
N ALA A 79 21.44 10.10 3.32
CA ALA A 79 22.05 10.22 1.99
C ALA A 79 21.17 9.59 0.90
N LEU A 80 20.64 8.37 1.12
CA LEU A 80 19.71 7.70 0.19
C LEU A 80 18.43 8.49 -0.03
N PHE A 81 17.85 9.03 1.07
CA PHE A 81 16.63 9.81 0.99
C PHE A 81 16.81 11.03 0.08
N TRP A 82 17.84 11.84 0.32
CA TRP A 82 18.07 13.05 -0.46
C TRP A 82 18.56 12.76 -1.88
N ARG A 83 19.33 11.70 -2.10
CA ARG A 83 19.68 11.26 -3.45
C ARG A 83 18.42 10.90 -4.26
N ALA A 84 17.47 10.20 -3.64
CA ALA A 84 16.18 9.90 -4.25
C ALA A 84 15.35 11.16 -4.53
N VAL A 85 15.33 12.15 -3.62
CA VAL A 85 14.60 13.41 -3.81
C VAL A 85 15.13 14.20 -5.01
N PHE A 86 16.44 14.16 -5.26
CA PHE A 86 17.11 14.91 -6.36
C PHE A 86 17.42 14.04 -7.59
N ALA A 87 16.91 12.82 -7.64
CA ALA A 87 17.09 11.93 -8.78
C ALA A 87 16.38 12.50 -10.03
N GLU A 88 17.01 12.37 -11.17
CA GLU A 88 16.40 12.77 -12.46
C GLU A 88 15.32 11.79 -12.93
N ARG A 89 15.48 10.54 -12.58
CA ARG A 89 14.59 9.44 -12.99
C ARG A 89 13.86 8.85 -11.81
N ILE A 90 12.55 8.71 -11.94
CA ILE A 90 11.68 8.12 -10.91
C ILE A 90 12.16 6.72 -10.50
N ALA A 91 12.67 5.92 -11.44
CA ALA A 91 13.17 4.58 -11.14
C ALA A 91 14.41 4.57 -10.22
N GLU A 92 15.22 5.63 -10.26
CA GLU A 92 16.36 5.81 -9.35
C GLU A 92 15.88 6.18 -7.96
N ALA A 93 14.97 7.15 -7.87
CA ALA A 93 14.36 7.55 -6.61
C ALA A 93 13.70 6.36 -5.91
N GLU A 94 12.90 5.59 -6.63
CA GLU A 94 12.22 4.42 -6.11
C GLU A 94 13.20 3.37 -5.56
N ARG A 95 14.28 3.09 -6.29
CA ARG A 95 15.31 2.14 -5.87
C ARG A 95 15.96 2.58 -4.55
N ASP A 96 16.29 3.87 -4.43
CA ASP A 96 16.93 4.40 -3.24
C ASP A 96 16.00 4.44 -2.03
N TRP A 97 14.72 4.83 -2.19
CA TRP A 97 13.74 4.73 -1.10
C TRP A 97 13.48 3.28 -0.68
N LYS A 98 13.40 2.33 -1.61
CA LYS A 98 13.29 0.90 -1.28
C LYS A 98 14.51 0.38 -0.54
N ARG A 99 15.71 0.77 -0.98
CA ARG A 99 16.96 0.43 -0.32
C ARG A 99 17.00 0.96 1.11
N LEU A 100 16.64 2.23 1.31
CA LEU A 100 16.55 2.87 2.63
C LEU A 100 15.62 2.07 3.57
N VAL A 101 14.41 1.77 3.11
CA VAL A 101 13.40 1.04 3.90
C VAL A 101 13.85 -0.37 4.29
N ILE A 102 14.70 -1.01 3.48
CA ILE A 102 15.24 -2.35 3.74
C ILE A 102 16.47 -2.29 4.64
N GLU A 103 17.43 -1.41 4.34
CA GLU A 103 18.71 -1.37 5.04
C GLU A 103 18.68 -0.59 6.36
N SER A 104 17.76 0.38 6.48
CA SER A 104 17.64 1.24 7.66
C SER A 104 16.19 1.37 8.14
N PRO A 105 15.50 0.25 8.49
CA PRO A 105 14.05 0.24 8.77
C PRO A 105 13.64 1.09 9.97
N LEU A 106 14.54 1.38 10.89
CA LEU A 106 14.28 2.17 12.10
C LEU A 106 14.76 3.62 11.99
N SER A 107 15.31 4.02 10.84
CA SER A 107 15.78 5.39 10.64
C SER A 107 14.61 6.39 10.68
N PRO A 108 14.82 7.61 11.19
CA PRO A 108 13.85 8.71 11.13
C PRO A 108 13.37 9.03 9.70
N ARG A 109 14.14 8.68 8.66
CA ARG A 109 13.78 8.87 7.24
C ARG A 109 12.90 7.76 6.66
N THR A 110 12.79 6.63 7.34
CA THR A 110 12.00 5.49 6.82
C THR A 110 10.52 5.83 6.62
N PRO A 111 9.81 6.50 7.55
CA PRO A 111 8.42 6.88 7.31
C PRO A 111 8.28 7.85 6.13
N ASP A 112 9.21 8.77 5.91
CA ASP A 112 9.21 9.66 4.75
C ASP A 112 9.35 8.87 3.44
N ALA A 113 10.30 7.92 3.39
CA ALA A 113 10.53 7.08 2.23
C ALA A 113 9.33 6.18 1.89
N LEU A 114 8.68 5.60 2.91
CA LEU A 114 7.45 4.81 2.73
C LEU A 114 6.30 5.65 2.16
N VAL A 115 6.12 6.90 2.64
CA VAL A 115 5.13 7.83 2.08
C VAL A 115 5.44 8.09 0.60
N ARG A 116 6.70 8.37 0.25
CA ARG A 116 7.11 8.60 -1.15
C ARG A 116 6.85 7.40 -2.06
N LEU A 117 7.10 6.18 -1.58
CA LEU A 117 6.76 4.96 -2.32
C LEU A 117 5.25 4.83 -2.55
N GLY A 118 4.43 5.12 -1.55
CA GLY A 118 2.98 5.14 -1.69
C GLY A 118 2.50 6.22 -2.67
N GLU A 119 3.05 7.43 -2.62
CA GLU A 119 2.76 8.52 -3.56
C GLU A 119 3.11 8.11 -5.00
N LEU A 120 4.22 7.40 -5.22
CA LEU A 120 4.57 6.86 -6.53
C LEU A 120 3.54 5.86 -7.06
N GLU A 121 3.01 4.99 -6.22
CA GLU A 121 1.98 4.05 -6.65
C GLU A 121 0.67 4.77 -6.99
N LEU A 122 0.33 5.88 -6.30
CA LEU A 122 -0.81 6.72 -6.70
C LEU A 122 -0.60 7.35 -8.08
N LEU A 123 0.60 7.85 -8.37
CA LEU A 123 0.95 8.41 -9.69
C LEU A 123 0.85 7.36 -10.81
N ARG A 124 1.07 6.08 -10.49
CA ARG A 124 0.92 4.94 -11.40
C ARG A 124 -0.52 4.44 -11.51
N ALA A 125 -1.45 5.08 -10.83
CA ALA A 125 -2.84 4.63 -10.69
C ALA A 125 -2.98 3.23 -10.05
N HIS A 126 -2.10 2.92 -9.08
CA HIS A 126 -2.13 1.70 -8.27
C HIS A 126 -2.54 2.01 -6.81
N PRO A 127 -3.79 2.46 -6.55
CA PRO A 127 -4.19 2.94 -5.22
C PRO A 127 -4.15 1.84 -4.14
N LYS A 128 -4.33 0.58 -4.52
CA LYS A 128 -4.22 -0.55 -3.58
C LYS A 128 -2.78 -0.72 -3.07
N ASP A 129 -1.80 -0.64 -3.96
CA ASP A 129 -0.38 -0.79 -3.60
C ASP A 129 0.10 0.45 -2.82
N ALA A 130 -0.40 1.64 -3.18
CA ALA A 130 -0.18 2.86 -2.41
C ALA A 130 -0.67 2.73 -0.96
N ARG A 131 -1.90 2.23 -0.77
CA ARG A 131 -2.45 2.00 0.58
C ARG A 131 -1.60 1.03 1.39
N ALA A 132 -1.05 -0.02 0.78
CA ALA A 132 -0.17 -0.95 1.49
C ALA A 132 1.07 -0.26 2.08
N TRP A 133 1.66 0.70 1.35
CA TRP A 133 2.77 1.52 1.86
C TRP A 133 2.32 2.46 2.98
N PHE A 134 1.19 3.16 2.83
CA PHE A 134 0.66 4.06 3.85
C PHE A 134 0.23 3.31 5.11
N GLU A 135 -0.41 2.16 5.00
CA GLU A 135 -0.77 1.29 6.13
C GLU A 135 0.46 0.81 6.90
N ARG A 136 1.56 0.56 6.20
CA ARG A 136 2.84 0.25 6.84
C ARG A 136 3.33 1.44 7.69
N VAL A 137 3.24 2.68 7.18
CA VAL A 137 3.60 3.88 7.96
C VAL A 137 2.72 4.01 9.20
N VAL A 138 1.40 3.88 9.05
CA VAL A 138 0.43 3.97 10.15
C VAL A 138 0.72 2.93 11.23
N ARG A 139 1.06 1.71 10.85
CA ARG A 139 1.34 0.60 11.76
C ARG A 139 2.69 0.74 12.47
N GLU A 140 3.75 1.11 11.75
CA GLU A 140 5.12 1.11 12.26
C GLU A 140 5.51 2.45 12.89
N PHE A 141 4.91 3.56 12.44
CA PHE A 141 5.22 4.93 12.87
C PHE A 141 3.96 5.74 13.27
N PRO A 142 3.11 5.23 14.16
CA PRO A 142 1.79 5.82 14.44
C PRO A 142 1.86 7.22 15.08
N ARG A 143 2.95 7.56 15.76
CA ARG A 143 3.05 8.83 16.53
C ARG A 143 3.65 9.99 15.74
N GLY A 144 4.12 9.75 14.52
CA GLY A 144 4.76 10.78 13.69
C GLY A 144 3.78 11.52 12.77
N THR A 145 4.19 12.69 12.30
CA THR A 145 3.44 13.46 11.29
C THR A 145 3.16 12.61 10.03
N GLN A 146 4.08 11.72 9.67
CA GLN A 146 3.92 10.84 8.52
C GLN A 146 2.83 9.77 8.75
N GLY A 147 2.63 9.31 9.99
CA GLY A 147 1.51 8.43 10.35
C GLY A 147 0.17 9.11 10.11
N MET A 148 0.02 10.35 10.61
CA MET A 148 -1.18 11.18 10.41
C MET A 148 -1.44 11.45 8.92
N ARG A 149 -0.41 11.86 8.17
CA ARG A 149 -0.48 12.09 6.73
C ARG A 149 -0.90 10.83 5.98
N SER A 150 -0.29 9.69 6.30
CA SER A 150 -0.60 8.41 5.67
C SER A 150 -2.04 7.98 5.91
N ALA A 151 -2.57 8.15 7.11
CA ALA A 151 -3.96 7.86 7.42
C ALA A 151 -4.93 8.69 6.56
N LEU A 152 -4.64 9.97 6.33
CA LEU A 152 -5.42 10.82 5.42
C LEU A 152 -5.26 10.41 3.95
N LEU A 153 -4.06 10.01 3.52
CA LEU A 153 -3.83 9.51 2.16
C LEU A 153 -4.57 8.20 1.88
N ILE A 154 -4.69 7.32 2.87
CA ILE A 154 -5.54 6.12 2.79
C ILE A 154 -7.00 6.52 2.56
N ALA A 155 -7.54 7.43 3.38
CA ALA A 155 -8.91 7.90 3.23
C ALA A 155 -9.14 8.53 1.85
N ARG A 156 -8.24 9.41 1.42
CA ARG A 156 -8.30 10.06 0.10
C ARG A 156 -8.30 9.05 -1.03
N SER A 157 -7.43 8.05 -0.98
CA SER A 157 -7.34 7.04 -2.04
C SER A 157 -8.65 6.25 -2.22
N TRP A 158 -9.42 6.01 -1.15
CA TRP A 158 -10.74 5.41 -1.24
C TRP A 158 -11.77 6.36 -1.87
N PHE A 159 -11.71 7.65 -1.55
CA PHE A 159 -12.57 8.64 -2.19
C PHE A 159 -12.27 8.79 -3.70
N ASP A 160 -11.01 8.69 -4.10
CA ASP A 160 -10.60 8.76 -5.51
C ASP A 160 -11.11 7.54 -6.29
N GLU A 161 -11.21 6.37 -5.65
CA GLU A 161 -11.88 5.19 -6.20
C GLU A 161 -13.41 5.23 -6.10
N GLN A 162 -14.00 6.35 -5.69
CA GLN A 162 -15.44 6.54 -5.46
C GLN A 162 -16.03 5.63 -4.37
N ASP A 163 -15.22 4.98 -3.55
CA ASP A 163 -15.68 4.22 -2.38
C ASP A 163 -15.81 5.14 -1.16
N VAL A 164 -16.91 5.92 -1.17
CA VAL A 164 -17.22 6.87 -0.09
C VAL A 164 -17.34 6.18 1.27
N SER A 165 -17.82 4.94 1.30
CA SER A 165 -18.02 4.20 2.55
C SER A 165 -16.67 3.91 3.24
N ARG A 166 -15.73 3.32 2.50
CA ARG A 166 -14.38 3.04 3.01
C ARG A 166 -13.59 4.33 3.26
N GLY A 167 -13.76 5.34 2.40
CA GLY A 167 -13.14 6.65 2.59
C GLY A 167 -13.56 7.29 3.93
N CYS A 168 -14.84 7.25 4.27
CA CYS A 168 -15.34 7.79 5.54
C CYS A 168 -14.88 6.96 6.75
N ALA A 169 -14.80 5.64 6.64
CA ALA A 169 -14.27 4.80 7.71
C ALA A 169 -12.78 5.13 7.98
N ALA A 170 -11.95 5.17 6.94
CA ALA A 170 -10.54 5.53 7.05
C ALA A 170 -10.32 6.97 7.55
N LEU A 171 -11.19 7.91 7.16
CA LEU A 171 -11.16 9.28 7.69
C LEU A 171 -11.46 9.32 9.19
N GLY A 172 -12.38 8.48 9.67
CA GLY A 172 -12.67 8.34 11.10
C GLY A 172 -11.43 7.89 11.87
N GLU A 173 -10.68 6.92 11.35
CA GLU A 173 -9.41 6.46 11.93
C GLU A 173 -8.35 7.57 11.90
N ALA A 174 -8.23 8.31 10.78
CA ALA A 174 -7.27 9.41 10.66
C ALA A 174 -7.55 10.54 11.68
N ARG A 175 -8.80 10.85 11.96
CA ARG A 175 -9.19 11.86 12.94
C ARG A 175 -8.82 11.50 14.39
N ALA A 176 -8.66 10.22 14.69
CA ALA A 176 -8.22 9.77 16.01
C ALA A 176 -6.77 10.18 16.34
N TYR A 177 -5.99 10.59 15.34
CA TYR A 177 -4.60 11.07 15.53
C TYR A 177 -4.46 12.47 16.08
N ASN A 178 -5.53 13.18 16.44
CA ASN A 178 -5.46 14.56 16.92
C ASN A 178 -4.64 15.45 15.96
N LEU A 179 -5.13 15.59 14.73
CA LEU A 179 -4.46 16.30 13.65
C LEU A 179 -4.08 17.72 14.06
N PRO A 180 -2.84 18.17 13.85
CA PRO A 180 -2.44 19.54 14.15
C PRO A 180 -3.21 20.52 13.28
N ASP A 181 -3.36 21.76 13.78
CA ASP A 181 -3.92 22.84 12.97
C ASP A 181 -3.08 23.05 11.72
N GLY A 182 -3.76 23.34 10.60
CA GLY A 182 -3.12 23.56 9.32
C GLY A 182 -3.65 22.64 8.22
N GLU A 183 -2.81 22.34 7.24
CA GLU A 183 -3.23 21.67 5.99
C GLU A 183 -3.87 20.29 6.23
N LEU A 184 -3.31 19.45 7.10
CA LEU A 184 -3.85 18.11 7.37
C LEU A 184 -5.27 18.17 7.94
N LYS A 185 -5.53 19.15 8.84
CA LYS A 185 -6.85 19.36 9.41
C LYS A 185 -7.85 19.83 8.35
N LEU A 186 -7.46 20.79 7.51
CA LEU A 186 -8.29 21.27 6.40
C LEU A 186 -8.63 20.15 5.42
N GLN A 187 -7.67 19.30 5.07
CA GLN A 187 -7.91 18.13 4.23
C GLN A 187 -8.91 17.16 4.88
N ALA A 188 -8.77 16.89 6.18
CA ALA A 188 -9.70 16.04 6.92
C ALA A 188 -11.11 16.63 6.99
N GLU A 189 -11.25 17.94 7.14
CA GLU A 189 -12.53 18.65 7.13
C GLU A 189 -13.21 18.58 5.76
N GLU A 190 -12.44 18.81 4.68
CA GLU A 190 -12.95 18.70 3.29
C GLU A 190 -13.49 17.29 3.00
N MET A 191 -12.72 16.26 3.33
CA MET A 191 -13.17 14.87 3.21
C MET A 191 -14.40 14.59 4.10
N GLY A 192 -14.48 15.23 5.28
CA GLY A 192 -15.61 15.13 6.20
C GLY A 192 -16.91 15.63 5.59
N ARG A 193 -16.89 16.74 4.86
CA ARG A 193 -18.08 17.27 4.15
C ARG A 193 -18.63 16.24 3.14
N ARG A 194 -17.75 15.50 2.46
CA ARG A 194 -18.19 14.40 1.56
C ARG A 194 -18.89 13.28 2.31
N CYS A 195 -18.44 12.95 3.52
CA CYS A 195 -19.08 11.94 4.37
C CYS A 195 -20.45 12.40 4.86
N GLU A 196 -20.58 13.65 5.27
CA GLU A 196 -21.85 14.26 5.72
C GLU A 196 -22.89 14.28 4.59
N ALA A 197 -22.48 14.69 3.39
CA ALA A 197 -23.34 14.68 2.20
C ALA A 197 -23.83 13.27 1.85
N ALA A 198 -22.95 12.26 1.92
CA ALA A 198 -23.32 10.86 1.68
C ALA A 198 -24.27 10.31 2.76
N ALA A 199 -24.10 10.71 4.01
CA ALA A 199 -24.99 10.35 5.11
C ALA A 199 -26.37 11.00 4.97
N ALA A 200 -26.42 12.27 4.57
CA ALA A 200 -27.67 12.98 4.29
C ALA A 200 -28.47 12.33 3.15
N SER A 201 -27.78 12.00 2.04
CA SER A 201 -28.38 11.31 0.88
C SER A 201 -28.98 9.95 1.25
N ARG A 202 -28.30 9.19 2.12
CA ARG A 202 -28.82 7.91 2.63
C ARG A 202 -30.08 8.10 3.49
N LYS A 203 -30.12 9.12 4.33
CA LYS A 203 -31.31 9.42 5.16
C LYS A 203 -32.51 9.81 4.31
N LEU A 204 -32.32 10.63 3.27
CA LEU A 204 -33.37 11.02 2.33
C LEU A 204 -33.90 9.81 1.54
N GLY A 205 -33.00 8.94 1.06
CA GLY A 205 -33.39 7.71 0.35
C GLY A 205 -34.10 6.68 1.25
N ALA A 206 -33.75 6.62 2.53
CA ALA A 206 -34.44 5.76 3.50
C ALA A 206 -35.81 6.28 3.88
N GLY A 207 -36.01 7.61 3.94
CA GLY A 207 -37.28 8.26 4.23
C GLY A 207 -38.29 8.20 3.07
N SER A 208 -37.82 8.00 1.84
CA SER A 208 -38.67 7.87 0.64
C SER A 208 -39.22 6.47 0.43
N ARG A 209 -38.86 5.51 1.26
CA ARG A 209 -39.48 4.19 1.28
C ARG A 209 -40.71 4.25 2.22
N ALA A 210 -41.79 4.86 1.73
CA ALA A 210 -43.12 4.73 2.38
C ALA A 210 -43.41 3.24 2.56
N PRO A 211 -44.01 2.82 3.69
CA PRO A 211 -44.49 1.45 3.83
C PRO A 211 -45.50 1.22 2.73
N GLY A 212 -45.08 0.49 1.69
CA GLY A 212 -45.96 0.07 0.62
C GLY A 212 -47.10 -0.67 1.27
N THR A 213 -48.32 -0.15 1.11
CA THR A 213 -49.55 -0.86 1.33
C THR A 213 -49.39 -2.25 0.74
N ALA A 214 -49.46 -3.25 1.63
CA ALA A 214 -49.49 -4.64 1.23
C ALA A 214 -50.71 -4.80 0.31
N GLY A 215 -50.47 -4.90 -0.99
CA GLY A 215 -51.45 -5.36 -1.95
C GLY A 215 -51.85 -6.78 -1.58
N PRO A 216 -53.13 -7.17 -1.82
CA PRO A 216 -53.61 -8.50 -1.44
C PRO A 216 -52.74 -9.57 -2.09
N ALA A 217 -52.34 -10.55 -1.29
CA ALA A 217 -51.56 -11.70 -1.70
C ALA A 217 -52.23 -12.38 -2.92
N PRO A 218 -51.46 -12.73 -3.97
CA PRO A 218 -52.00 -13.51 -5.07
C PRO A 218 -52.42 -14.89 -4.55
N THR A 219 -53.65 -15.27 -4.88
CA THR A 219 -54.27 -16.58 -4.60
C THR A 219 -53.38 -17.70 -5.12
N PRO A 220 -53.11 -18.77 -4.37
CA PRO A 220 -52.27 -19.86 -4.82
C PRO A 220 -52.91 -20.61 -5.98
N THR A 221 -52.28 -20.61 -7.12
CA THR A 221 -52.62 -21.47 -8.27
C THR A 221 -52.23 -22.93 -7.93
N PRO A 222 -53.07 -23.95 -8.23
CA PRO A 222 -52.74 -25.34 -7.94
C PRO A 222 -51.46 -25.81 -8.65
N PRO A 223 -50.70 -26.72 -8.02
CA PRO A 223 -49.40 -27.14 -8.58
C PRO A 223 -49.60 -28.04 -9.81
N ALA A 224 -48.89 -27.71 -10.87
CA ALA A 224 -48.66 -28.61 -12.02
C ALA A 224 -47.75 -29.78 -11.60
N PRO A 225 -47.85 -30.97 -12.25
CA PRO A 225 -47.15 -32.17 -11.80
C PRO A 225 -45.62 -32.02 -11.86
N ALA A 226 -44.99 -32.53 -10.81
CA ALA A 226 -43.53 -32.48 -10.60
C ALA A 226 -42.77 -33.24 -11.69
N ALA A 227 -41.81 -32.57 -12.34
CA ALA A 227 -40.73 -33.19 -13.07
C ALA A 227 -39.66 -33.68 -12.07
N PRO A 228 -38.89 -34.74 -12.39
CA PRO A 228 -37.94 -35.36 -11.47
C PRO A 228 -36.79 -34.42 -11.09
N PRO A 229 -36.18 -34.60 -9.89
CA PRO A 229 -35.17 -33.70 -9.38
C PRO A 229 -33.86 -33.82 -10.21
N THR A 230 -33.54 -32.75 -10.89
CA THR A 230 -32.18 -32.56 -11.47
C THR A 230 -31.23 -32.16 -10.34
N ALA A 231 -30.09 -32.82 -10.24
CA ALA A 231 -29.02 -32.55 -9.32
C ALA A 231 -28.59 -31.08 -9.35
N PRO A 232 -28.03 -30.52 -8.23
CA PRO A 232 -27.61 -29.12 -8.18
C PRO A 232 -26.50 -28.90 -9.19
N GLY A 233 -26.87 -28.27 -10.32
CA GLY A 233 -25.95 -27.84 -11.35
C GLY A 233 -25.07 -26.72 -10.83
N THR A 234 -23.77 -26.94 -10.92
CA THR A 234 -22.72 -25.90 -10.92
C THR A 234 -23.23 -24.70 -11.73
N PRO A 235 -23.11 -23.44 -11.25
CA PRO A 235 -23.51 -22.28 -12.04
C PRO A 235 -22.69 -22.31 -13.35
N ALA A 236 -23.37 -22.58 -14.46
CA ALA A 236 -22.78 -22.53 -15.78
C ALA A 236 -22.25 -21.12 -16.00
N LEU A 237 -20.92 -21.00 -16.21
CA LEU A 237 -20.30 -19.81 -16.72
C LEU A 237 -21.02 -19.46 -18.02
N SER A 238 -21.73 -18.32 -18.06
CA SER A 238 -22.38 -17.82 -19.26
C SER A 238 -21.37 -17.84 -20.39
N ALA A 239 -21.67 -18.53 -21.48
CA ALA A 239 -20.80 -18.62 -22.64
C ALA A 239 -20.45 -17.20 -23.11
N PRO A 240 -19.18 -16.92 -23.47
CA PRO A 240 -18.76 -15.61 -23.94
C PRO A 240 -19.53 -15.28 -25.23
N ASP A 241 -20.13 -14.09 -25.26
CA ASP A 241 -20.85 -13.56 -26.41
C ASP A 241 -19.84 -12.87 -27.35
N ALA A 242 -19.81 -13.24 -28.63
CA ALA A 242 -18.87 -12.68 -29.61
C ALA A 242 -19.01 -11.15 -29.79
N THR A 243 -20.16 -10.58 -29.47
CA THR A 243 -20.52 -9.17 -29.64
C THR A 243 -20.51 -8.36 -28.31
N GLY A 244 -20.13 -8.99 -27.21
CA GLY A 244 -20.18 -8.37 -25.88
C GLY A 244 -19.29 -7.14 -25.73
N ARG A 245 -19.83 -6.08 -25.11
CA ARG A 245 -19.13 -4.81 -24.84
C ARG A 245 -18.18 -4.85 -23.64
N PHE A 246 -18.20 -5.90 -22.83
CA PHE A 246 -17.39 -6.04 -21.65
C PHE A 246 -16.47 -7.26 -21.76
N SER A 247 -15.29 -7.19 -21.15
CA SER A 247 -14.35 -8.31 -21.04
C SER A 247 -13.62 -8.25 -19.71
N VAL A 248 -12.95 -9.34 -19.32
CA VAL A 248 -12.05 -9.34 -18.17
C VAL A 248 -10.63 -9.12 -18.68
N GLN A 249 -10.01 -8.01 -18.29
CA GLN A 249 -8.60 -7.75 -18.58
C GLN A 249 -7.75 -8.41 -17.50
N LEU A 250 -6.83 -9.28 -17.91
CA LEU A 250 -5.94 -10.06 -17.04
C LEU A 250 -4.58 -9.41 -16.88
N ALA A 251 -4.07 -8.76 -17.94
CA ALA A 251 -2.77 -8.11 -17.95
C ALA A 251 -2.66 -7.10 -19.10
N ALA A 252 -1.61 -6.28 -19.07
CA ALA A 252 -1.20 -5.41 -20.16
C ALA A 252 0.33 -5.40 -20.27
N TYR A 253 0.86 -5.38 -21.49
CA TYR A 253 2.30 -5.48 -21.79
C TYR A 253 2.73 -4.41 -22.78
N ASN A 254 4.00 -4.07 -22.73
CA ASN A 254 4.58 -3.07 -23.64
C ASN A 254 4.97 -3.65 -25.00
N THR A 255 5.09 -4.98 -25.10
CA THR A 255 5.40 -5.68 -26.35
C THR A 255 4.34 -6.75 -26.65
N ARG A 256 4.08 -6.95 -27.93
CA ARG A 256 3.14 -7.99 -28.38
C ARG A 256 3.61 -9.38 -28.00
N ARG A 257 4.93 -9.63 -28.08
CA ARG A 257 5.52 -10.92 -27.71
C ARG A 257 5.25 -11.29 -26.25
N GLU A 258 5.44 -10.35 -25.31
CA GLU A 258 5.13 -10.60 -23.89
C GLU A 258 3.65 -10.89 -23.65
N ALA A 259 2.77 -10.21 -24.38
CA ALA A 259 1.34 -10.45 -24.31
C ALA A 259 0.97 -11.87 -24.85
N GLU A 260 1.57 -12.28 -25.94
CA GLU A 260 1.36 -13.63 -26.53
C GLU A 260 1.93 -14.74 -25.62
N GLU A 261 3.09 -14.54 -25.01
CA GLU A 261 3.66 -15.44 -23.99
C GLU A 261 2.74 -15.55 -22.77
N ALA A 262 2.09 -14.44 -22.35
CA ALA A 262 1.11 -14.44 -21.27
C ALA A 262 -0.15 -15.22 -21.67
N VAL A 263 -0.67 -15.05 -22.88
CA VAL A 263 -1.80 -15.85 -23.40
C VAL A 263 -1.45 -17.34 -23.36
N ALA A 264 -0.26 -17.73 -23.81
CA ALA A 264 0.19 -19.11 -23.75
C ALA A 264 0.29 -19.65 -22.30
N ARG A 265 0.68 -18.82 -21.33
CA ARG A 265 0.67 -19.19 -19.91
C ARG A 265 -0.76 -19.42 -19.38
N PHE A 266 -1.69 -18.55 -19.74
CA PHE A 266 -3.10 -18.70 -19.36
C PHE A 266 -3.75 -19.92 -20.01
N ALA A 267 -3.46 -20.17 -21.28
CA ALA A 267 -3.94 -21.37 -21.99
C ALA A 267 -3.50 -22.67 -21.32
N ARG A 268 -2.24 -22.76 -20.84
CA ARG A 268 -1.76 -23.93 -20.07
C ARG A 268 -2.50 -24.15 -18.75
N ARG A 269 -3.16 -23.11 -18.22
CA ARG A 269 -4.03 -23.18 -17.03
C ARG A 269 -5.50 -23.41 -17.39
N GLY A 270 -5.82 -23.69 -18.67
CA GLY A 270 -7.19 -23.90 -19.14
C GLY A 270 -8.03 -22.64 -19.26
N LEU A 271 -7.39 -21.46 -19.32
CA LEU A 271 -8.07 -20.18 -19.43
C LEU A 271 -8.03 -19.68 -20.88
N ASP A 272 -9.21 -19.33 -21.39
CA ASP A 272 -9.30 -18.66 -22.70
C ASP A 272 -8.91 -17.18 -22.55
N ALA A 273 -7.76 -16.84 -23.13
CA ALA A 273 -7.25 -15.48 -23.15
C ALA A 273 -6.77 -15.09 -24.55
N ARG A 274 -6.87 -13.82 -24.89
CA ARG A 274 -6.41 -13.26 -26.16
C ARG A 274 -5.71 -11.93 -25.97
N VAL A 275 -4.83 -11.59 -26.91
CA VAL A 275 -4.28 -10.23 -27.03
C VAL A 275 -5.31 -9.36 -27.73
N ASP A 276 -5.59 -8.18 -27.16
CA ASP A 276 -6.55 -7.22 -27.69
C ASP A 276 -5.83 -5.87 -27.88
N GLY A 277 -5.95 -5.32 -29.10
CA GLY A 277 -5.30 -4.09 -29.54
C GLY A 277 -4.01 -4.32 -30.32
N ASP A 278 -3.79 -3.47 -31.35
CA ASP A 278 -2.63 -3.50 -32.25
C ASP A 278 -1.52 -2.52 -31.86
N VAL A 279 -1.80 -1.64 -30.88
CA VAL A 279 -0.88 -0.63 -30.36
C VAL A 279 -0.71 -0.78 -28.84
N LYS A 280 0.42 -0.31 -28.33
CA LYS A 280 0.73 -0.28 -26.89
C LYS A 280 -0.32 0.48 -26.09
N PRO A 281 -0.67 -0.03 -24.90
CA PRO A 281 -0.30 -1.31 -24.30
C PRO A 281 -1.10 -2.48 -24.89
N PHE A 282 -0.43 -3.60 -25.16
CA PHE A 282 -1.06 -4.86 -25.62
C PHE A 282 -1.80 -5.50 -24.45
N ARG A 283 -3.13 -5.56 -24.50
CA ARG A 283 -3.98 -6.02 -23.41
C ARG A 283 -4.30 -7.50 -23.59
N VAL A 284 -4.11 -8.27 -22.52
CA VAL A 284 -4.53 -9.68 -22.46
C VAL A 284 -5.89 -9.74 -21.79
N ARG A 285 -6.90 -10.25 -22.49
CA ARG A 285 -8.30 -10.28 -22.07
C ARG A 285 -8.90 -11.67 -22.18
N SER A 286 -9.86 -11.98 -21.30
CA SER A 286 -10.64 -13.22 -21.28
C SER A 286 -12.12 -12.93 -21.46
N GLY A 287 -12.78 -13.70 -22.30
CA GLY A 287 -14.20 -13.63 -22.60
C GLY A 287 -14.65 -12.30 -23.23
N ARG A 288 -15.89 -12.29 -23.73
CA ARG A 288 -16.67 -11.08 -24.06
C ARG A 288 -18.04 -11.28 -23.45
N TYR A 289 -18.63 -10.23 -22.87
CA TYR A 289 -19.87 -10.29 -22.14
C TYR A 289 -20.77 -9.13 -22.53
N ALA A 290 -22.07 -9.39 -22.66
CA ALA A 290 -23.03 -8.35 -23.02
C ALA A 290 -23.20 -7.32 -21.91
N THR A 291 -23.07 -7.71 -20.63
CA THR A 291 -23.25 -6.84 -19.48
C THR A 291 -22.04 -6.86 -18.55
N ARG A 292 -21.86 -5.74 -17.81
CA ARG A 292 -20.82 -5.63 -16.80
C ARG A 292 -20.99 -6.65 -15.65
N ALA A 293 -22.23 -7.00 -15.31
CA ALA A 293 -22.53 -7.99 -14.28
C ALA A 293 -22.03 -9.39 -14.66
N GLN A 294 -22.22 -9.80 -15.93
CA GLN A 294 -21.70 -11.07 -16.45
C GLN A 294 -20.17 -11.11 -16.43
N ALA A 295 -19.50 -10.04 -16.85
CA ALA A 295 -18.04 -9.91 -16.79
C ALA A 295 -17.52 -9.95 -15.34
N ALA A 296 -18.25 -9.35 -14.40
CA ALA A 296 -17.90 -9.39 -12.97
C ALA A 296 -18.05 -10.81 -12.37
N GLY A 297 -19.08 -11.55 -12.78
CA GLY A 297 -19.26 -12.97 -12.42
C GLY A 297 -18.09 -13.84 -12.92
N ALA A 298 -17.69 -13.65 -14.18
CA ALA A 298 -16.53 -14.34 -14.76
C ALA A 298 -15.22 -13.98 -14.03
N LEU A 299 -15.01 -12.70 -13.69
CA LEU A 299 -13.86 -12.27 -12.90
C LEU A 299 -13.84 -12.93 -11.51
N ALA A 300 -15.00 -13.05 -10.85
CA ALA A 300 -15.09 -13.73 -9.56
C ALA A 300 -14.70 -15.22 -9.66
N ALA A 301 -15.07 -15.89 -10.75
CA ALA A 301 -14.66 -17.27 -11.02
C ALA A 301 -13.15 -17.40 -11.29
N LEU A 302 -12.55 -16.48 -12.06
CA LEU A 302 -11.11 -16.41 -12.31
C LEU A 302 -10.32 -16.16 -11.02
N LYS A 303 -10.80 -15.29 -10.14
CA LYS A 303 -10.18 -15.04 -8.83
C LYS A 303 -10.15 -16.28 -7.92
N LYS A 304 -11.19 -17.13 -7.96
CA LYS A 304 -11.18 -18.43 -7.26
C LYS A 304 -10.09 -19.38 -7.78
N GLN A 305 -9.66 -19.22 -9.03
CA GLN A 305 -8.57 -19.97 -9.65
C GLN A 305 -7.19 -19.29 -9.45
N GLY A 306 -7.11 -18.23 -8.65
CA GLY A 306 -5.87 -17.47 -8.39
C GLY A 306 -5.44 -16.63 -9.60
N VAL A 307 -6.39 -16.15 -10.41
CA VAL A 307 -6.13 -15.23 -11.51
C VAL A 307 -6.78 -13.90 -11.23
N ASP A 308 -5.96 -12.86 -11.08
CA ASP A 308 -6.41 -11.49 -10.89
C ASP A 308 -6.70 -10.81 -12.23
N GLY A 309 -7.58 -9.81 -12.18
CA GLY A 309 -7.96 -9.02 -13.33
C GLY A 309 -9.02 -7.97 -12.95
N PHE A 310 -9.52 -7.26 -13.95
CA PHE A 310 -10.62 -6.32 -13.78
C PHE A 310 -11.55 -6.30 -15.00
N VAL A 311 -12.80 -5.85 -14.79
CA VAL A 311 -13.77 -5.72 -15.87
C VAL A 311 -13.44 -4.46 -16.68
N ALA A 312 -13.20 -4.66 -17.98
CA ALA A 312 -12.96 -3.60 -18.93
C ALA A 312 -14.10 -3.48 -19.95
N GLU A 313 -14.45 -2.26 -20.31
CA GLU A 313 -15.35 -2.00 -21.43
C GLU A 313 -14.54 -1.98 -22.73
N LEU A 314 -15.08 -2.63 -23.75
CA LEU A 314 -14.50 -2.63 -25.09
C LEU A 314 -15.02 -1.38 -25.81
N MET A 315 -14.14 -0.47 -26.17
CA MET A 315 -14.51 0.61 -27.09
C MET A 315 -14.83 0.02 -28.46
N PRO A 316 -15.85 0.57 -29.15
CA PRO A 316 -16.21 0.15 -30.49
C PRO A 316 -15.11 0.40 -31.51
#